data_f2a1ea345693d59de856a3c86c57bfee
#
_entry.id   f2a1ea345693d59de856a3c86c57bfee
#
_cell.length_a   1.000
_cell.length_b   1.000
_cell.length_c   1.000
_cell.angle_alpha   90.00
_cell.angle_beta   90.00
_cell.angle_gamma   90.00
#
_symmetry.space_group_name_H-M   'P 1'
#
loop_
_entity.id
_entity.type
_entity.pdbx_description
1 polymer ?
#
loop_
_entity_poly.entity_id
_entity_poly.type
_entity_poly.pdbx_seq_one_letter_code
_entity_poly.pdbx_strand_id
1 'polypeptide(L)'
;MRLLMAAAIALPCLAQHVNFSACPVVRDTKTVPCFLAEYKGEMYFLGIQQDITADFYPPQLLHQALIEGTIAPGPRVCGGIPLKPVHVSVMPELDRACNTILPAEPGIDAPPAKRPAGPSTRQAPVSTAALPPKKPEPPFLERQFTIHYDFDSDFLFARDTRQLLDIAEYARVSLAKTIEVTGYRGATLLSDGTVLTEKPDVAQLRAARVAQVLRGLGTPASAVKWVSEPAAASGDADYENRRIVVRVVP
;
A
#
# COMPACT_ATOMS: atom_id res chain seq x y z
N MET A 1 -22.88 -12.05 56.59
CA MET A 1 -21.81 -11.31 55.90
C MET A 1 -21.72 -11.87 54.47
N ARG A 2 -22.37 -11.23 53.50
CA ARG A 2 -22.40 -11.67 52.09
C ARG A 2 -21.33 -10.91 51.35
N LEU A 3 -20.28 -11.61 50.88
CA LEU A 3 -19.28 -11.08 49.96
C LEU A 3 -19.92 -10.92 48.56
N LEU A 4 -20.06 -9.70 48.10
CA LEU A 4 -20.32 -9.39 46.71
C LEU A 4 -18.99 -9.48 45.92
N MET A 5 -18.86 -10.54 45.15
CA MET A 5 -17.79 -10.61 44.13
C MET A 5 -18.16 -9.69 42.97
N ALA A 6 -17.46 -8.59 42.80
CA ALA A 6 -17.50 -7.75 41.63
C ALA A 6 -16.73 -8.41 40.49
N ALA A 7 -17.41 -8.92 39.49
CA ALA A 7 -16.80 -9.41 38.27
C ALA A 7 -16.34 -8.19 37.44
N ALA A 8 -15.03 -8.01 37.29
CA ALA A 8 -14.46 -7.03 36.38
C ALA A 8 -14.67 -7.53 34.94
N ILE A 9 -15.57 -6.91 34.21
CA ILE A 9 -15.79 -7.14 32.77
C ILE A 9 -14.62 -6.44 32.05
N ALA A 10 -13.63 -7.21 31.59
CA ALA A 10 -12.62 -6.70 30.68
C ALA A 10 -13.30 -6.41 29.33
N LEU A 11 -13.51 -5.15 29.00
CA LEU A 11 -13.91 -4.73 27.67
C LEU A 11 -12.79 -5.08 26.68
N PRO A 12 -13.08 -5.76 25.57
CA PRO A 12 -12.10 -5.98 24.53
C PRO A 12 -11.64 -4.60 24.00
N CYS A 13 -10.34 -4.37 23.98
CA CYS A 13 -9.75 -3.20 23.36
C CYS A 13 -9.97 -3.36 21.84
N LEU A 14 -11.02 -2.75 21.31
CA LEU A 14 -11.27 -2.72 19.87
C LEU A 14 -10.15 -1.91 19.23
N ALA A 15 -9.48 -2.51 18.24
CA ALA A 15 -8.47 -1.82 17.45
C ALA A 15 -9.13 -0.60 16.79
N GLN A 16 -8.61 0.59 17.09
CA GLN A 16 -9.18 1.84 16.57
C GLN A 16 -8.57 2.12 15.19
N HIS A 17 -9.42 2.06 14.16
CA HIS A 17 -9.06 2.52 12.82
C HIS A 17 -9.10 4.05 12.73
N VAL A 18 -8.17 4.61 11.99
CA VAL A 18 -8.12 6.04 11.66
C VAL A 18 -7.85 6.20 10.16
N ASN A 19 -8.78 6.88 9.49
CA ASN A 19 -8.68 7.21 8.08
C ASN A 19 -8.83 8.73 7.95
N PHE A 20 -7.82 9.39 7.39
CA PHE A 20 -7.84 10.85 7.25
C PHE A 20 -6.93 11.31 6.12
N SER A 21 -7.21 12.49 5.58
CA SER A 21 -6.34 13.19 4.65
C SER A 21 -5.59 14.29 5.37
N ALA A 22 -4.27 14.36 5.19
CA ALA A 22 -3.44 15.39 5.80
C ALA A 22 -2.16 15.63 4.97
N CYS A 23 -1.49 16.75 5.25
CA CYS A 23 -0.14 16.98 4.78
C CYS A 23 0.85 16.04 5.49
N PRO A 24 1.69 15.30 4.75
CA PRO A 24 2.82 14.62 5.36
C PRO A 24 3.78 15.59 6.03
N VAL A 25 4.30 15.19 7.17
CA VAL A 25 5.32 15.92 7.93
C VAL A 25 6.59 15.08 7.96
N VAL A 26 7.70 15.62 7.52
CA VAL A 26 9.01 15.00 7.63
C VAL A 26 9.68 15.48 8.89
N ARG A 27 10.06 14.57 9.78
CA ARG A 27 10.88 14.89 10.95
C ARG A 27 12.29 14.38 10.75
N ASP A 28 13.26 15.27 10.82
CA ASP A 28 14.67 14.90 10.86
C ASP A 28 14.99 14.14 12.15
N THR A 29 15.93 13.22 12.05
CA THR A 29 16.51 12.50 13.18
C THR A 29 18.02 12.37 12.99
N LYS A 30 18.72 11.83 13.97
CA LYS A 30 20.17 11.57 13.85
C LYS A 30 20.53 10.54 12.78
N THR A 31 19.56 9.72 12.36
CA THR A 31 19.80 8.61 11.44
C THR A 31 19.07 8.80 10.11
N VAL A 32 17.77 8.59 10.09
CA VAL A 32 16.93 8.67 8.88
C VAL A 32 15.66 9.44 9.19
N PRO A 33 15.14 10.25 8.26
CA PRO A 33 13.90 10.96 8.47
C PRO A 33 12.73 10.03 8.78
N CYS A 34 11.84 10.51 9.65
CA CYS A 34 10.55 9.91 9.94
C CYS A 34 9.44 10.61 9.15
N PHE A 35 8.46 9.84 8.72
CA PHE A 35 7.24 10.36 8.10
C PHE A 35 6.10 10.35 9.12
N LEU A 36 5.47 11.48 9.27
CA LEU A 36 4.38 11.74 10.21
C LEU A 36 3.22 12.39 9.47
N ALA A 37 2.04 12.41 10.11
CA ALA A 37 0.92 13.23 9.70
C ALA A 37 0.15 13.70 10.94
N GLU A 38 -0.39 14.92 10.90
CA GLU A 38 -1.20 15.47 11.99
C GLU A 38 -2.69 15.30 11.69
N TYR A 39 -3.45 14.83 12.67
CA TYR A 39 -4.89 14.76 12.62
C TYR A 39 -5.51 15.02 13.98
N LYS A 40 -6.42 16.00 14.07
CA LYS A 40 -7.11 16.43 15.30
C LYS A 40 -6.15 16.75 16.47
N GLY A 41 -5.03 17.40 16.18
CA GLY A 41 -4.01 17.78 17.16
C GLY A 41 -3.10 16.65 17.63
N GLU A 42 -3.23 15.46 17.06
CA GLU A 42 -2.36 14.33 17.33
C GLU A 42 -1.46 14.04 16.14
N MET A 43 -0.19 13.76 16.44
CA MET A 43 0.77 13.33 15.42
C MET A 43 0.78 11.82 15.30
N TYR A 44 0.65 11.30 14.09
CA TYR A 44 0.70 9.88 13.77
C TYR A 44 1.99 9.50 13.05
N PHE A 45 2.60 8.38 13.42
CA PHE A 45 3.80 7.85 12.79
C PHE A 45 3.41 6.93 11.63
N LEU A 46 3.91 7.24 10.44
CA LEU A 46 3.62 6.51 9.21
C LEU A 46 4.75 5.54 8.84
N GLY A 47 6.01 5.93 9.07
CA GLY A 47 7.16 5.13 8.68
C GLY A 47 8.47 5.91 8.69
N ILE A 48 9.53 5.28 8.20
CA ILE A 48 10.86 5.88 8.03
C ILE A 48 11.33 5.76 6.59
N GLN A 49 12.22 6.64 6.17
CA GLN A 49 12.67 6.75 4.77
C GLN A 49 13.31 5.47 4.21
N GLN A 50 13.89 4.63 5.03
CA GLN A 50 14.63 3.42 4.61
C GLN A 50 13.91 2.12 4.92
N ASP A 51 12.63 2.17 5.28
CA ASP A 51 11.85 0.94 5.49
C ASP A 51 11.41 0.36 4.15
N ILE A 52 12.23 -0.53 3.60
CA ILE A 52 11.93 -1.25 2.36
C ILE A 52 10.84 -2.32 2.53
N THR A 53 10.38 -2.55 3.76
CA THR A 53 9.28 -3.49 4.06
C THR A 53 7.93 -2.79 4.18
N ALA A 54 7.88 -1.47 4.06
CA ALA A 54 6.64 -0.72 4.03
C ALA A 54 5.83 -1.07 2.77
N ASP A 55 4.53 -1.24 2.94
CA ASP A 55 3.62 -1.56 1.84
C ASP A 55 3.27 -0.34 0.97
N PHE A 56 3.77 0.82 1.33
CA PHE A 56 3.55 2.09 0.63
C PHE A 56 4.89 2.77 0.32
N TYR A 57 4.85 3.70 -0.63
CA TYR A 57 6.00 4.58 -0.88
C TYR A 57 6.07 5.70 0.15
N PRO A 58 7.29 6.20 0.47
CA PRO A 58 7.42 7.33 1.37
C PRO A 58 6.56 8.51 0.91
N PRO A 59 5.75 9.10 1.80
CA PRO A 59 4.95 10.26 1.46
C PRO A 59 5.84 11.41 0.98
N GLN A 60 5.36 12.14 -0.02
CA GLN A 60 6.08 13.25 -0.62
C GLN A 60 5.56 14.56 -0.03
N LEU A 61 6.47 15.51 0.21
CA LEU A 61 6.08 16.90 0.48
C LEU A 61 5.41 17.50 -0.76
N LEU A 62 4.67 18.59 -0.57
CA LEU A 62 3.89 19.29 -1.60
C LEU A 62 2.68 18.50 -2.12
N HIS A 63 2.29 17.45 -1.45
CA HIS A 63 1.08 16.70 -1.71
C HIS A 63 0.37 16.36 -0.40
N GLN A 64 -0.94 16.30 -0.44
CA GLN A 64 -1.68 15.65 0.62
C GLN A 64 -1.51 14.13 0.51
N ALA A 65 -1.71 13.44 1.62
CA ALA A 65 -1.76 11.99 1.65
C ALA A 65 -3.04 11.52 2.33
N LEU A 66 -3.65 10.47 1.78
CA LEU A 66 -4.67 9.70 2.46
C LEU A 66 -3.97 8.67 3.33
N ILE A 67 -4.22 8.72 4.63
CA ILE A 67 -3.70 7.80 5.63
C ILE A 67 -4.84 6.90 6.10
N GLU A 68 -4.66 5.61 5.97
CA GLU A 68 -5.61 4.57 6.40
C GLU A 68 -4.86 3.60 7.31
N GLY A 69 -5.24 3.52 8.56
CA GLY A 69 -4.47 2.70 9.50
C GLY A 69 -5.17 2.35 10.79
N THR A 70 -4.51 1.49 11.54
CA THR A 70 -4.98 1.05 12.86
C THR A 70 -3.99 1.53 13.91
N ILE A 71 -4.48 2.16 14.97
CA ILE A 71 -3.64 2.58 16.09
C ILE A 71 -3.00 1.33 16.72
N ALA A 72 -1.69 1.28 16.69
CA ALA A 72 -0.92 0.22 17.31
C ALA A 72 -0.63 0.56 18.79
N PRO A 73 -0.68 -0.43 19.68
CA PRO A 73 -0.29 -0.22 21.07
C PRO A 73 1.22 0.03 21.18
N GLY A 74 1.61 0.86 22.14
CA GLY A 74 3.02 1.12 22.42
C GLY A 74 3.37 2.59 22.58
N PRO A 75 4.64 2.90 22.79
CA PRO A 75 5.12 4.28 22.92
C PRO A 75 5.06 5.01 21.57
N ARG A 76 5.07 6.34 21.62
CA ARG A 76 5.21 7.17 20.42
C ARG A 76 6.53 6.88 19.72
N VAL A 77 6.49 6.83 18.41
CA VAL A 77 7.66 6.64 17.53
C VAL A 77 7.90 7.95 16.78
N CYS A 78 9.10 8.47 16.83
CA CYS A 78 9.43 9.78 16.25
C CYS A 78 8.48 10.91 16.73
N GLY A 79 7.90 10.78 17.92
CA GLY A 79 6.91 11.70 18.48
C GLY A 79 5.46 11.44 18.02
N GLY A 80 5.21 10.52 17.12
CA GLY A 80 3.88 10.16 16.61
C GLY A 80 3.31 8.86 17.19
N ILE A 81 1.98 8.75 17.22
CA ILE A 81 1.24 7.53 17.56
C ILE A 81 1.48 6.52 16.44
N PRO A 82 1.97 5.30 16.70
CA PRO A 82 2.22 4.34 15.64
C PRO A 82 0.92 3.79 15.05
N LEU A 83 0.88 3.68 13.72
CA LEU A 83 -0.17 3.00 12.99
C LEU A 83 0.35 1.67 12.44
N LYS A 84 -0.42 0.57 12.62
CA LYS A 84 -0.07 -0.74 12.08
C LYS A 84 -1.30 -1.66 12.00
N PRO A 85 -1.70 -2.14 10.80
CA PRO A 85 -1.15 -1.71 9.51
C PRO A 85 -1.39 -0.24 9.21
N VAL A 86 -0.66 0.31 8.26
CA VAL A 86 -0.88 1.65 7.73
C VAL A 86 -0.69 1.63 6.21
N HIS A 87 -1.60 2.27 5.49
CA HIS A 87 -1.50 2.57 4.08
C HIS A 87 -1.45 4.07 3.90
N VAL A 88 -0.55 4.52 3.03
CA VAL A 88 -0.37 5.93 2.73
C VAL A 88 -0.42 6.10 1.22
N SER A 89 -1.45 6.76 0.75
CA SER A 89 -1.61 7.11 -0.66
C SER A 89 -1.30 8.58 -0.86
N VAL A 90 -0.27 8.88 -1.63
CA VAL A 90 0.05 10.25 -2.02
C VAL A 90 -0.98 10.73 -3.04
N MET A 91 -1.67 11.84 -2.75
CA MET A 91 -2.65 12.41 -3.66
C MET A 91 -1.95 13.06 -4.87
N PRO A 92 -2.49 12.90 -6.08
CA PRO A 92 -1.81 13.38 -7.28
C PRO A 92 -1.77 14.91 -7.40
N GLU A 93 -2.69 15.62 -6.77
CA GLU A 93 -2.79 17.08 -6.83
C GLU A 93 -1.68 17.74 -6.00
N LEU A 94 -1.02 18.75 -6.59
CA LEU A 94 0.00 19.52 -5.91
C LEU A 94 -0.63 20.44 -4.86
N ASP A 95 -0.20 20.31 -3.60
CA ASP A 95 -0.56 21.20 -2.50
C ASP A 95 0.69 21.81 -1.87
N ARG A 96 0.97 23.06 -2.21
CA ARG A 96 2.16 23.78 -1.73
C ARG A 96 2.14 24.08 -0.22
N ALA A 97 1.01 23.97 0.44
CA ALA A 97 0.91 24.10 1.89
C ALA A 97 1.52 22.88 2.61
N CYS A 98 1.56 21.73 1.96
CA CYS A 98 2.11 20.50 2.50
C CYS A 98 3.65 20.47 2.41
N ASN A 99 4.34 21.36 3.12
CA ASN A 99 5.80 21.47 3.07
C ASN A 99 6.41 21.63 4.47
N THR A 100 6.00 20.79 5.42
CA THR A 100 6.46 20.86 6.81
C THR A 100 7.62 19.92 7.06
N ILE A 101 8.75 20.48 7.50
CA ILE A 101 9.92 19.73 7.97
C ILE A 101 10.18 20.15 9.41
N LEU A 102 10.17 19.17 10.31
CA LEU A 102 10.50 19.37 11.72
C LEU A 102 11.99 19.03 11.95
N PRO A 103 12.70 19.83 12.74
CA PRO A 103 14.11 19.57 13.08
C PRO A 103 14.25 18.31 13.95
N ALA A 104 15.46 17.77 14.00
CA ALA A 104 15.80 16.72 14.94
C ALA A 104 15.75 17.24 16.37
N GLU A 105 15.08 16.48 17.24
CA GLU A 105 14.95 16.78 18.67
C GLU A 105 15.70 15.76 19.52
N PRO A 106 16.35 16.19 20.63
CA PRO A 106 16.98 15.26 21.55
C PRO A 106 15.98 14.24 22.12
N GLY A 107 16.34 12.96 22.06
CA GLY A 107 15.49 11.87 22.56
C GLY A 107 14.40 11.41 21.58
N ILE A 108 14.29 12.02 20.41
CA ILE A 108 13.41 11.56 19.32
C ILE A 108 14.30 10.99 18.22
N ASP A 109 14.43 9.67 18.19
CA ASP A 109 15.21 8.97 17.16
C ASP A 109 14.32 8.06 16.34
N ALA A 110 14.72 7.83 15.08
CA ALA A 110 14.06 6.86 14.21
C ALA A 110 14.31 5.44 14.75
N PRO A 111 13.31 4.54 14.67
CA PRO A 111 13.53 3.14 14.95
C PRO A 111 14.57 2.57 13.97
N PRO A 112 15.33 1.53 14.36
CA PRO A 112 16.25 0.90 13.44
C PRO A 112 15.49 0.38 12.21
N ALA A 113 16.00 0.72 11.01
CA ALA A 113 15.43 0.21 9.76
C ALA A 113 15.42 -1.33 9.80
N LYS A 114 14.27 -1.93 9.53
CA LYS A 114 14.18 -3.37 9.37
C LYS A 114 14.93 -3.73 8.09
N ARG A 115 16.11 -4.32 8.28
CA ARG A 115 16.81 -4.96 7.16
C ARG A 115 16.21 -6.35 6.96
N PRO A 116 15.98 -6.77 5.71
CA PRO A 116 15.73 -8.19 5.46
C PRO A 116 16.85 -8.99 6.12
N ALA A 117 16.53 -10.10 6.75
CA ALA A 117 17.53 -11.03 7.28
C ALA A 117 18.33 -11.60 6.10
N GLY A 118 19.32 -10.85 5.66
CA GLY A 118 20.30 -11.26 4.67
C GLY A 118 21.65 -11.38 5.35
N PRO A 119 22.56 -12.23 4.86
CA PRO A 119 23.88 -12.36 5.44
C PRO A 119 24.57 -10.99 5.44
N SER A 120 24.95 -10.54 6.62
CA SER A 120 25.82 -9.39 6.82
C SER A 120 27.18 -9.74 6.21
N THR A 121 27.41 -9.36 4.96
CA THR A 121 28.68 -9.63 4.32
C THR A 121 29.49 -8.36 4.17
N ARG A 122 30.50 -8.24 5.01
CA ARG A 122 31.70 -7.47 4.67
C ARG A 122 32.53 -8.13 3.57
N GLN A 123 32.17 -9.34 3.17
CA GLN A 123 32.66 -10.04 1.97
C GLN A 123 31.46 -10.76 1.38
N ALA A 124 30.94 -10.22 0.31
CA ALA A 124 30.02 -10.97 -0.51
C ALA A 124 30.80 -12.12 -1.14
N PRO A 125 30.52 -13.39 -0.79
CA PRO A 125 30.77 -14.41 -1.77
C PRO A 125 29.80 -14.11 -2.91
N VAL A 126 30.36 -14.07 -4.10
CA VAL A 126 29.62 -14.00 -5.33
C VAL A 126 28.36 -14.85 -5.20
N SER A 127 27.21 -14.12 -5.23
CA SER A 127 25.93 -14.65 -5.67
C SER A 127 25.54 -16.04 -5.20
N THR A 128 24.83 -16.12 -4.10
CA THR A 128 23.60 -16.90 -4.20
C THR A 128 22.61 -15.98 -4.93
N ALA A 129 22.64 -16.04 -6.25
CA ALA A 129 21.57 -15.52 -7.05
C ALA A 129 20.27 -15.99 -6.40
N ALA A 130 19.37 -15.07 -6.07
CA ALA A 130 18.02 -15.45 -5.69
C ALA A 130 17.61 -16.49 -6.71
N LEU A 131 17.27 -17.70 -6.24
CA LEU A 131 16.84 -18.78 -7.15
C LEU A 131 15.86 -18.14 -8.12
N PRO A 132 16.08 -18.28 -9.42
CA PRO A 132 15.15 -17.72 -10.39
C PRO A 132 13.76 -18.18 -10.00
N PRO A 133 12.75 -17.31 -10.05
CA PRO A 133 11.39 -17.66 -9.66
C PRO A 133 11.06 -18.99 -10.36
N LYS A 134 10.55 -19.96 -9.57
CA LYS A 134 10.26 -21.30 -10.09
C LYS A 134 9.30 -21.13 -11.27
N LYS A 135 9.72 -21.56 -12.46
CA LYS A 135 8.87 -21.49 -13.64
C LYS A 135 7.57 -22.24 -13.35
N PRO A 136 6.41 -21.67 -13.72
CA PRO A 136 5.14 -22.37 -13.60
C PRO A 136 5.19 -23.73 -14.32
N GLU A 137 4.68 -24.77 -13.68
CA GLU A 137 4.65 -26.14 -14.22
C GLU A 137 3.20 -26.61 -14.37
N PRO A 138 2.88 -27.48 -15.36
CA PRO A 138 1.55 -28.04 -15.50
C PRO A 138 1.17 -28.97 -14.32
N PRO A 139 -0.15 -29.18 -14.05
CA PRO A 139 -1.26 -28.64 -14.84
C PRO A 139 -1.47 -27.13 -14.60
N PHE A 140 -1.70 -26.38 -15.70
CA PHE A 140 -2.01 -24.96 -15.58
C PHE A 140 -3.48 -24.75 -15.28
N LEU A 141 -3.74 -24.04 -14.20
CA LEU A 141 -5.09 -23.69 -13.75
C LEU A 141 -5.33 -22.20 -13.97
N GLU A 142 -6.59 -21.81 -13.93
CA GLU A 142 -6.95 -20.40 -13.85
C GLU A 142 -6.25 -19.76 -12.65
N ARG A 143 -5.69 -18.55 -12.85
CA ARG A 143 -5.07 -17.76 -11.79
C ARG A 143 -5.59 -16.34 -11.79
N GLN A 144 -5.75 -15.82 -10.58
CA GLN A 144 -6.10 -14.44 -10.34
C GLN A 144 -4.95 -13.73 -9.63
N PHE A 145 -4.69 -12.51 -10.06
CA PHE A 145 -3.67 -11.62 -9.50
C PHE A 145 -4.33 -10.29 -9.18
N THR A 146 -3.91 -9.67 -8.08
CA THR A 146 -4.44 -8.37 -7.65
C THR A 146 -3.30 -7.37 -7.53
N ILE A 147 -3.49 -6.19 -8.08
CA ILE A 147 -2.56 -5.05 -7.98
C ILE A 147 -3.34 -3.91 -7.31
N HIS A 148 -2.81 -3.38 -6.21
CA HIS A 148 -3.42 -2.25 -5.50
C HIS A 148 -2.79 -0.93 -5.93
N TYR A 149 -3.54 0.15 -5.78
CA TYR A 149 -3.17 1.48 -6.22
C TYR A 149 -3.31 2.51 -5.10
N ASP A 150 -2.50 3.55 -5.18
CA ASP A 150 -2.72 4.76 -4.42
C ASP A 150 -4.00 5.46 -4.86
N PHE A 151 -4.56 6.30 -3.98
CA PHE A 151 -5.79 7.03 -4.22
C PHE A 151 -5.69 7.91 -5.48
N ASP A 152 -6.68 7.84 -6.36
CA ASP A 152 -6.76 8.55 -7.64
C ASP A 152 -5.56 8.34 -8.58
N SER A 153 -4.76 7.29 -8.38
CA SER A 153 -3.58 7.00 -9.17
C SER A 153 -3.79 5.79 -10.07
N ASP A 154 -3.26 5.86 -11.30
CA ASP A 154 -3.08 4.73 -12.22
C ASP A 154 -1.59 4.36 -12.38
N PHE A 155 -0.73 4.91 -11.51
CA PHE A 155 0.70 4.69 -11.56
C PHE A 155 1.06 3.27 -11.12
N LEU A 156 1.93 2.60 -11.91
CA LEU A 156 2.46 1.28 -11.60
C LEU A 156 3.87 1.43 -11.01
N PHE A 157 4.05 1.00 -9.80
CA PHE A 157 5.34 0.99 -9.13
C PHE A 157 6.24 -0.17 -9.63
N ALA A 158 7.50 -0.15 -9.27
CA ALA A 158 8.46 -1.18 -9.69
C ALA A 158 8.04 -2.60 -9.25
N ARG A 159 7.43 -2.75 -8.05
CA ARG A 159 6.88 -4.02 -7.57
C ARG A 159 5.73 -4.53 -8.45
N ASP A 160 4.86 -3.62 -8.88
CA ASP A 160 3.70 -3.95 -9.70
C ASP A 160 4.12 -4.35 -11.11
N THR A 161 5.12 -3.66 -11.65
CA THR A 161 5.74 -4.03 -12.94
C THR A 161 6.35 -5.43 -12.87
N ARG A 162 6.98 -5.81 -11.75
CA ARG A 162 7.49 -7.17 -11.55
C ARG A 162 6.36 -8.19 -11.53
N GLN A 163 5.27 -7.91 -10.83
CA GLN A 163 4.09 -8.77 -10.83
C GLN A 163 3.47 -8.90 -12.22
N LEU A 164 3.45 -7.84 -13.03
CA LEU A 164 3.00 -7.92 -14.43
C LEU A 164 3.90 -8.79 -15.31
N LEU A 165 5.21 -8.82 -15.05
CA LEU A 165 6.12 -9.76 -15.70
C LEU A 165 5.77 -11.21 -15.35
N ASP A 166 5.49 -11.50 -14.07
CA ASP A 166 5.08 -12.85 -13.63
C ASP A 166 3.74 -13.26 -14.25
N ILE A 167 2.79 -12.35 -14.38
CA ILE A 167 1.50 -12.57 -15.06
C ILE A 167 1.72 -12.88 -16.53
N ALA A 168 2.54 -12.10 -17.24
CA ALA A 168 2.83 -12.30 -18.65
C ALA A 168 3.56 -13.64 -18.89
N GLU A 169 4.52 -14.00 -18.03
CA GLU A 169 5.21 -15.29 -18.09
C GLU A 169 4.23 -16.44 -17.83
N TYR A 170 3.34 -16.32 -16.83
CA TYR A 170 2.32 -17.34 -16.59
C TYR A 170 1.39 -17.51 -17.80
N ALA A 171 0.92 -16.40 -18.37
CA ALA A 171 0.08 -16.44 -19.55
C ALA A 171 0.78 -17.11 -20.75
N ARG A 172 2.07 -16.83 -20.94
CA ARG A 172 2.89 -17.42 -21.99
C ARG A 172 3.08 -18.93 -21.83
N VAL A 173 3.48 -19.41 -20.64
CA VAL A 173 3.78 -20.83 -20.42
C VAL A 173 2.51 -21.67 -20.32
N SER A 174 1.40 -21.11 -19.87
CA SER A 174 0.10 -21.79 -19.81
C SER A 174 -0.66 -21.76 -21.14
N LEU A 175 -0.12 -21.08 -22.17
CA LEU A 175 -0.80 -20.84 -23.44
C LEU A 175 -2.19 -20.22 -23.25
N ALA A 176 -2.28 -19.21 -22.36
CA ALA A 176 -3.53 -18.62 -21.94
C ALA A 176 -4.36 -18.13 -23.14
N LYS A 177 -5.63 -18.54 -23.17
CA LYS A 177 -6.60 -18.14 -24.20
C LYS A 177 -7.18 -16.78 -23.92
N THR A 178 -7.29 -16.41 -22.63
CA THR A 178 -7.87 -15.15 -22.21
C THR A 178 -7.15 -14.61 -21.00
N ILE A 179 -6.90 -13.30 -21.02
CA ILE A 179 -6.39 -12.51 -19.90
C ILE A 179 -7.41 -11.39 -19.67
N GLU A 180 -8.18 -11.49 -18.60
CA GLU A 180 -9.20 -10.52 -18.26
C GLU A 180 -8.65 -9.55 -17.21
N VAL A 181 -8.69 -8.26 -17.51
CA VAL A 181 -8.24 -7.18 -16.63
C VAL A 181 -9.46 -6.39 -16.19
N THR A 182 -9.78 -6.43 -14.92
CA THR A 182 -10.91 -5.67 -14.35
C THR A 182 -10.39 -4.58 -13.44
N GLY A 183 -10.73 -3.32 -13.76
CA GLY A 183 -10.39 -2.16 -12.95
C GLY A 183 -11.48 -1.82 -11.95
N TYR A 184 -11.07 -1.48 -10.74
CA TYR A 184 -11.94 -1.03 -9.66
C TYR A 184 -11.49 0.32 -9.15
N ARG A 185 -12.42 1.09 -8.61
CA ARG A 185 -12.16 2.29 -7.83
C ARG A 185 -12.77 2.16 -6.44
N GLY A 186 -12.21 2.88 -5.48
CA GLY A 186 -12.64 2.86 -4.10
C GLY A 186 -13.31 4.16 -3.65
N ALA A 187 -13.87 4.08 -2.44
CA ALA A 187 -14.23 5.24 -1.65
C ALA A 187 -13.84 4.92 -0.20
N THR A 188 -13.25 5.87 0.50
CA THR A 188 -12.79 5.72 1.88
C THR A 188 -13.68 6.54 2.80
N LEU A 189 -14.23 5.91 3.84
CA LEU A 189 -14.91 6.60 4.93
C LEU A 189 -13.84 7.17 5.88
N LEU A 190 -13.73 8.49 5.93
CA LEU A 190 -12.81 9.18 6.83
C LEU A 190 -13.32 9.18 8.27
N SER A 191 -12.41 9.33 9.23
CA SER A 191 -12.71 9.35 10.66
C SER A 191 -13.49 10.57 11.14
N ASP A 192 -13.72 11.56 10.28
CA ASP A 192 -14.62 12.68 10.50
C ASP A 192 -16.05 12.44 10.00
N GLY A 193 -16.31 11.28 9.36
CA GLY A 193 -17.58 10.89 8.80
C GLY A 193 -17.77 11.26 7.33
N THR A 194 -16.82 11.95 6.71
CA THR A 194 -16.88 12.26 5.28
C THR A 194 -16.45 11.05 4.44
N VAL A 195 -16.94 10.97 3.19
CA VAL A 195 -16.55 9.92 2.24
C VAL A 195 -15.71 10.54 1.14
N LEU A 196 -14.47 10.08 1.04
CA LEU A 196 -13.54 10.45 -0.02
C LEU A 196 -13.65 9.40 -1.13
N THR A 197 -14.10 9.82 -2.33
CA THR A 197 -14.35 8.91 -3.45
C THR A 197 -13.39 9.21 -4.60
N GLU A 198 -12.78 8.17 -5.16
CA GLU A 198 -11.92 8.28 -6.33
C GLU A 198 -12.67 8.78 -7.58
N LYS A 199 -11.94 9.41 -8.49
CA LYS A 199 -12.47 9.91 -9.78
C LYS A 199 -13.17 8.79 -10.56
N PRO A 200 -14.23 9.13 -11.30
CA PRO A 200 -15.03 8.12 -12.02
C PRO A 200 -14.26 7.31 -13.05
N ASP A 201 -13.24 7.89 -13.66
CA ASP A 201 -12.46 7.33 -14.77
C ASP A 201 -11.24 6.53 -14.32
N VAL A 202 -10.82 6.61 -13.03
CA VAL A 202 -9.57 5.97 -12.56
C VAL A 202 -9.56 4.45 -12.74
N ALA A 203 -10.71 3.79 -12.54
CA ALA A 203 -10.83 2.35 -12.76
C ALA A 203 -10.55 1.97 -14.22
N GLN A 204 -11.06 2.77 -15.17
CA GLN A 204 -10.82 2.60 -16.59
C GLN A 204 -9.36 2.86 -16.95
N LEU A 205 -8.75 3.92 -16.42
CA LEU A 205 -7.35 4.26 -16.67
C LEU A 205 -6.42 3.15 -16.18
N ARG A 206 -6.64 2.62 -14.99
CA ARG A 206 -5.90 1.47 -14.43
C ARG A 206 -5.99 0.24 -15.35
N ALA A 207 -7.22 -0.14 -15.72
CA ALA A 207 -7.44 -1.32 -16.55
C ALA A 207 -6.79 -1.20 -17.92
N ALA A 208 -6.95 -0.05 -18.58
CA ALA A 208 -6.33 0.22 -19.87
C ALA A 208 -4.80 0.19 -19.79
N ARG A 209 -4.21 0.81 -18.76
CA ARG A 209 -2.75 0.81 -18.54
C ARG A 209 -2.20 -0.59 -18.33
N VAL A 210 -2.80 -1.39 -17.46
CA VAL A 210 -2.37 -2.78 -17.22
C VAL A 210 -2.48 -3.61 -18.50
N ALA A 211 -3.59 -3.50 -19.23
CA ALA A 211 -3.76 -4.18 -20.50
C ALA A 211 -2.69 -3.75 -21.54
N GLN A 212 -2.35 -2.47 -21.59
CA GLN A 212 -1.27 -1.96 -22.44
C GLN A 212 0.09 -2.55 -22.08
N VAL A 213 0.43 -2.59 -20.79
CA VAL A 213 1.70 -3.16 -20.31
C VAL A 213 1.77 -4.65 -20.63
N LEU A 214 0.72 -5.43 -20.36
CA LEU A 214 0.69 -6.86 -20.66
C LEU A 214 0.91 -7.13 -22.17
N ARG A 215 0.29 -6.35 -23.06
CA ARG A 215 0.54 -6.43 -24.49
C ARG A 215 1.97 -6.08 -24.85
N GLY A 216 2.55 -5.05 -24.22
CA GLY A 216 3.96 -4.67 -24.39
C GLY A 216 4.95 -5.74 -23.91
N LEU A 217 4.55 -6.60 -22.96
CA LEU A 217 5.30 -7.74 -22.46
C LEU A 217 5.16 -8.99 -23.36
N GLY A 218 4.51 -8.86 -24.52
CA GLY A 218 4.42 -9.90 -25.54
C GLY A 218 3.23 -10.84 -25.38
N THR A 219 2.24 -10.52 -24.55
CA THR A 219 0.98 -11.29 -24.56
C THR A 219 0.18 -10.94 -25.83
N PRO A 220 -0.48 -11.93 -26.48
CA PRO A 220 -1.26 -11.66 -27.70
C PRO A 220 -2.35 -10.61 -27.41
N ALA A 221 -2.40 -9.58 -28.25
CA ALA A 221 -3.36 -8.47 -28.04
C ALA A 221 -4.83 -8.95 -28.04
N SER A 222 -5.13 -9.99 -28.82
CA SER A 222 -6.46 -10.62 -28.89
C SER A 222 -6.85 -11.38 -27.62
N ALA A 223 -5.86 -11.84 -26.84
CA ALA A 223 -6.11 -12.53 -25.57
C ALA A 223 -6.40 -11.56 -24.42
N VAL A 224 -5.89 -10.31 -24.49
CA VAL A 224 -6.03 -9.32 -23.41
C VAL A 224 -7.30 -8.52 -23.58
N LYS A 225 -8.26 -8.75 -22.69
CA LYS A 225 -9.52 -8.00 -22.57
C LYS A 225 -9.48 -7.18 -21.29
N TRP A 226 -10.11 -6.02 -21.29
CA TRP A 226 -10.23 -5.23 -20.06
C TRP A 226 -11.63 -4.59 -19.96
N VAL A 227 -12.06 -4.43 -18.71
CA VAL A 227 -13.29 -3.76 -18.31
C VAL A 227 -13.03 -2.93 -17.06
N SER A 228 -13.96 -2.05 -16.71
CA SER A 228 -13.92 -1.29 -15.46
C SER A 228 -15.27 -1.33 -14.77
N GLU A 229 -15.23 -1.42 -13.44
CA GLU A 229 -16.40 -1.33 -12.58
C GLU A 229 -16.63 0.16 -12.23
N PRO A 230 -17.73 0.75 -12.67
CA PRO A 230 -17.96 2.20 -12.51
C PRO A 230 -18.32 2.58 -11.07
N ALA A 231 -18.91 1.66 -10.30
CA ALA A 231 -19.30 1.92 -8.92
C ALA A 231 -18.06 1.96 -8.02
N ALA A 232 -17.98 2.98 -7.15
CA ALA A 232 -16.98 2.99 -6.10
C ALA A 232 -17.42 2.02 -4.99
N ALA A 233 -16.52 1.10 -4.61
CA ALA A 233 -16.71 0.28 -3.43
C ALA A 233 -16.22 1.03 -2.20
N SER A 234 -16.90 0.89 -1.08
CA SER A 234 -16.48 1.37 0.24
C SER A 234 -16.61 0.27 1.28
N GLY A 235 -15.84 0.36 2.34
CA GLY A 235 -15.84 -0.60 3.44
C GLY A 235 -14.74 -0.29 4.44
N ASP A 236 -14.54 -1.14 5.43
CA ASP A 236 -13.54 -0.91 6.49
C ASP A 236 -12.09 -0.97 5.98
N ALA A 237 -11.85 -1.77 4.94
CA ALA A 237 -10.54 -1.91 4.28
C ALA A 237 -10.55 -1.22 2.91
N ASP A 238 -10.80 0.06 2.90
CA ASP A 238 -11.12 0.83 1.71
C ASP A 238 -9.98 0.87 0.67
N TYR A 239 -8.72 0.86 1.10
CA TYR A 239 -7.57 0.81 0.19
C TYR A 239 -7.56 -0.47 -0.68
N GLU A 240 -8.08 -1.60 -0.17
CA GLU A 240 -8.15 -2.85 -0.91
C GLU A 240 -9.12 -2.79 -2.10
N ASN A 241 -10.01 -1.81 -2.10
CA ASN A 241 -10.95 -1.60 -3.20
C ASN A 241 -10.30 -0.87 -4.39
N ARG A 242 -9.18 -0.18 -4.18
CA ARG A 242 -8.42 0.51 -5.22
C ARG A 242 -7.48 -0.47 -5.92
N ARG A 243 -8.02 -1.30 -6.81
CA ARG A 243 -7.28 -2.43 -7.38
C ARG A 243 -7.60 -2.69 -8.85
N ILE A 244 -6.71 -3.46 -9.43
CA ILE A 244 -6.93 -4.22 -10.65
C ILE A 244 -6.94 -5.70 -10.29
N VAL A 245 -7.84 -6.45 -10.91
CA VAL A 245 -7.83 -7.91 -10.89
C VAL A 245 -7.49 -8.40 -12.28
N VAL A 246 -6.44 -9.22 -12.40
CA VAL A 246 -6.05 -9.87 -13.64
C VAL A 246 -6.31 -11.37 -13.51
N ARG A 247 -7.20 -11.88 -14.35
CA ARG A 247 -7.56 -13.30 -14.42
C ARG A 247 -6.97 -13.91 -15.67
N VAL A 248 -6.13 -14.93 -15.50
CA VAL A 248 -5.47 -15.65 -16.60
C VAL A 248 -6.11 -17.02 -16.74
N VAL A 249 -6.71 -17.26 -17.91
CA VAL A 249 -7.42 -18.52 -18.23
C VAL A 249 -6.61 -19.26 -19.30
N PRO A 250 -6.04 -20.44 -18.97
CA PRO A 250 -5.32 -21.33 -19.89
C PRO A 250 -6.14 -21.89 -21.05
#